data_f3c66970fb5c0966a5376621557db0ff
#
_entry.id   f3c66970fb5c0966a5376621557db0ff
#
_cell.length_a   1.000
_cell.length_b   1.000
_cell.length_c   1.000
_cell.angle_alpha   90.00
_cell.angle_beta   90.00
_cell.angle_gamma   90.00
#
_symmetry.space_group_name_H-M   'P 1'
#
loop_
_entity.id
_entity.type
_entity.pdbx_description
1 polymer ?
#
loop_
_entity_poly.entity_id
_entity_poly.type
_entity_poly.pdbx_seq_one_letter_code
_entity_poly.pdbx_strand_id
1 'polypeptide(L)'
;MTGRTTIERTIAQNAKKDQPVSLLEQRLNTEEAGGYNPFTLTAHRRNYLLPVTYNNNTNGRPFIWNDIIGDADLWGAYTNISFWQAYNDTYSSPFRDSNHEPEIFLAFQGKRKFLGFQNTYNTFGVVHQSNGQGGSRSRSWNRVYLHSVFERGNFAIAFKPWYRLPEDKKSSTTDPSGDDNPDIDRFMGYGEITAAYKLDEHVFSLMLRNNLRGSGNKGAVQLDWTFPLTQHLKGYVQYFNGYGESLIDYDASVNRIGVGIVLTDAL
;
A
#
# COMPACT_ATOMS: atom_id res chain seq x y z
N MET A 1 -0.01 46.47 24.24
CA MET A 1 0.38 45.04 24.42
C MET A 1 0.17 44.19 23.20
N THR A 2 -0.03 44.69 22.01
CA THR A 2 -0.40 43.98 20.76
C THR A 2 0.77 43.67 19.79
N GLY A 3 1.98 44.21 20.04
CA GLY A 3 3.09 43.98 19.11
C GLY A 3 3.89 42.69 19.35
N ARG A 4 3.87 42.12 20.57
CA ARG A 4 4.64 40.95 20.94
C ARG A 4 4.08 39.63 20.33
N THR A 5 2.78 39.53 20.25
CA THR A 5 2.07 38.36 19.68
C THR A 5 2.23 38.21 18.17
N THR A 6 2.41 39.30 17.44
CA THR A 6 2.58 39.27 15.97
C THR A 6 4.00 38.80 15.61
N ILE A 7 4.99 39.26 16.35
CA ILE A 7 6.41 38.85 16.15
C ILE A 7 6.61 37.38 16.52
N GLU A 8 6.01 36.91 17.61
CA GLU A 8 6.09 35.50 18.02
C GLU A 8 5.36 34.58 17.02
N ARG A 9 4.24 34.99 16.44
CA ARG A 9 3.57 34.26 15.34
C ARG A 9 4.40 34.23 14.06
N THR A 10 5.04 35.35 13.70
CA THR A 10 5.90 35.43 12.52
C THR A 10 7.17 34.60 12.69
N ILE A 11 7.78 34.57 13.89
CA ILE A 11 8.93 33.72 14.21
C ILE A 11 8.51 32.24 14.21
N ALA A 12 7.34 31.89 14.75
CA ALA A 12 6.83 30.51 14.72
C ALA A 12 6.45 30.07 13.29
N GLN A 13 5.94 30.95 12.46
CA GLN A 13 5.68 30.67 11.04
C GLN A 13 6.96 30.54 10.22
N ASN A 14 7.99 31.35 10.50
CA ASN A 14 9.29 31.24 9.82
C ASN A 14 10.06 30.03 10.30
N ALA A 15 9.98 29.65 11.58
CA ALA A 15 10.59 28.42 12.10
C ALA A 15 9.93 27.14 11.56
N LYS A 16 8.64 27.21 11.13
CA LYS A 16 7.97 26.13 10.39
C LYS A 16 8.45 26.01 8.94
N LYS A 17 8.95 27.12 8.36
CA LYS A 17 9.42 27.17 6.96
C LYS A 17 10.82 26.56 6.78
N ASP A 18 11.61 26.44 7.85
CA ASP A 18 12.99 25.92 7.81
C ASP A 18 13.12 24.44 8.23
N GLN A 19 12.01 23.75 8.50
CA GLN A 19 12.04 22.30 8.67
C GLN A 19 11.91 21.64 7.28
N PRO A 20 12.79 20.70 6.92
CA PRO A 20 12.62 19.97 5.66
C PRO A 20 11.27 19.25 5.72
N VAL A 21 10.39 19.61 4.79
CA VAL A 21 9.07 18.98 4.64
C VAL A 21 9.29 17.50 4.35
N SER A 22 8.59 16.60 5.05
CA SER A 22 8.74 15.16 4.84
C SER A 22 8.40 14.78 3.40
N LEU A 23 8.98 13.70 2.89
CA LEU A 23 8.71 13.23 1.52
C LEU A 23 7.23 12.91 1.32
N LEU A 24 6.60 12.32 2.33
CA LEU A 24 5.17 12.03 2.31
C LEU A 24 4.33 13.32 2.37
N GLU A 25 4.73 14.30 3.20
CA GLU A 25 4.06 15.59 3.30
C GLU A 25 4.18 16.39 1.99
N GLN A 26 5.33 16.35 1.31
CA GLN A 26 5.50 16.93 -0.03
C GLN A 26 4.52 16.31 -1.03
N ARG A 27 4.36 15.00 -1.00
CA ARG A 27 3.43 14.28 -1.86
C ARG A 27 1.98 14.63 -1.52
N LEU A 28 1.59 14.61 -0.26
CA LEU A 28 0.24 14.98 0.20
C LEU A 28 -0.11 16.42 -0.19
N ASN A 29 0.82 17.37 0.02
CA ASN A 29 0.63 18.77 -0.37
C ASN A 29 0.47 18.94 -1.89
N THR A 30 1.16 18.12 -2.69
CA THR A 30 1.01 18.12 -4.16
C THR A 30 -0.35 17.56 -4.57
N GLU A 31 -0.83 16.55 -3.87
CA GLU A 31 -2.17 15.97 -4.08
C GLU A 31 -3.28 16.96 -3.66
N GLU A 32 -3.10 17.68 -2.53
CA GLU A 32 -4.03 18.72 -2.05
C GLU A 32 -4.05 19.96 -2.95
N ALA A 33 -2.91 20.37 -3.50
CA ALA A 33 -2.82 21.50 -4.43
C ALA A 33 -3.60 21.27 -5.75
N GLY A 34 -3.92 20.00 -6.07
CA GLY A 34 -4.82 19.62 -7.17
C GLY A 34 -6.29 20.01 -6.98
N GLY A 35 -6.64 20.60 -5.84
CA GLY A 35 -7.94 21.17 -5.49
C GLY A 35 -8.91 20.16 -4.86
N TYR A 36 -9.66 20.64 -3.87
CA TYR A 36 -10.76 19.93 -3.21
C TYR A 36 -11.92 19.64 -4.18
N ASN A 37 -11.70 18.73 -5.10
CA ASN A 37 -12.79 18.15 -5.88
C ASN A 37 -13.08 16.76 -5.29
N PRO A 38 -14.27 16.51 -4.71
CA PRO A 38 -14.62 15.20 -4.13
C PRO A 38 -14.60 14.07 -5.15
N PHE A 39 -14.44 14.39 -6.44
CA PHE A 39 -14.29 13.42 -7.53
C PHE A 39 -12.82 13.30 -8.03
N THR A 40 -11.85 13.96 -7.39
CA THR A 40 -10.44 13.83 -7.77
C THR A 40 -9.92 12.50 -7.25
N LEU A 41 -9.54 11.60 -8.16
CA LEU A 41 -8.89 10.35 -7.85
C LEU A 41 -7.39 10.58 -7.74
N THR A 42 -6.80 10.29 -6.59
CA THR A 42 -5.35 10.32 -6.36
C THR A 42 -4.79 8.90 -6.20
N ALA A 43 -3.53 8.70 -6.56
CA ALA A 43 -2.91 7.37 -6.45
C ALA A 43 -2.68 7.00 -4.98
N HIS A 44 -3.30 5.90 -4.52
CA HIS A 44 -3.17 5.39 -3.16
C HIS A 44 -1.91 4.53 -2.97
N ARG A 45 -1.57 3.74 -3.98
CA ARG A 45 -0.36 2.92 -4.04
C ARG A 45 0.40 3.19 -5.33
N ARG A 46 1.62 2.66 -5.47
CA ARG A 46 2.40 2.78 -6.68
C ARG A 46 1.64 2.20 -7.88
N ASN A 47 1.52 2.97 -8.96
CA ASN A 47 0.99 2.52 -10.24
C ASN A 47 2.14 2.06 -11.13
N TYR A 48 2.22 0.78 -11.45
CA TYR A 48 3.28 0.22 -12.27
C TYR A 48 2.79 -0.81 -13.27
N LEU A 49 3.58 -0.99 -14.32
CA LEU A 49 3.41 -2.00 -15.35
C LEU A 49 4.69 -2.82 -15.47
N LEU A 50 4.58 -4.13 -15.28
CA LEU A 50 5.66 -5.09 -15.50
C LEU A 50 5.32 -5.96 -16.73
N PRO A 51 5.89 -5.71 -17.94
CA PRO A 51 5.54 -6.43 -19.16
C PRO A 51 5.79 -7.95 -19.11
N VAL A 52 6.72 -8.38 -18.27
CA VAL A 52 7.01 -9.82 -18.06
C VAL A 52 6.04 -10.46 -17.05
N THR A 53 5.42 -9.64 -16.22
CA THR A 53 4.30 -9.96 -15.34
C THR A 53 3.42 -8.71 -15.30
N TYR A 54 2.31 -8.73 -16.04
CA TYR A 54 1.42 -7.58 -16.07
C TYR A 54 0.69 -7.44 -14.73
N ASN A 55 0.93 -6.30 -14.09
CA ASN A 55 0.24 -5.92 -12.87
C ASN A 55 -0.35 -4.52 -13.10
N ASN A 56 -1.65 -4.44 -13.33
CA ASN A 56 -2.34 -3.17 -13.52
C ASN A 56 -2.94 -2.72 -12.18
N ASN A 57 -2.17 -1.91 -11.45
CA ASN A 57 -2.66 -1.25 -10.25
C ASN A 57 -3.43 0.01 -10.65
N THR A 58 -4.75 -0.08 -10.70
CA THR A 58 -5.60 1.11 -10.69
C THR A 58 -5.93 1.45 -9.25
N ASN A 59 -5.34 2.53 -8.76
CA ASN A 59 -5.53 3.00 -7.39
C ASN A 59 -6.25 4.33 -7.42
N GLY A 60 -7.46 4.39 -6.85
CA GLY A 60 -8.17 5.64 -6.64
C GLY A 60 -8.48 5.82 -5.15
N ARG A 61 -8.24 7.02 -4.63
CA ARG A 61 -8.71 7.45 -3.31
C ARG A 61 -9.72 8.59 -3.50
N PRO A 62 -11.02 8.33 -3.51
CA PRO A 62 -11.96 9.41 -3.29
C PRO A 62 -11.90 9.79 -1.81
N PHE A 63 -11.64 11.05 -1.55
CA PHE A 63 -11.85 11.68 -0.25
C PHE A 63 -13.34 11.65 0.10
N ILE A 64 -13.69 11.24 1.31
CA ILE A 64 -15.09 11.13 1.71
C ILE A 64 -15.51 12.25 2.67
N TRP A 65 -14.68 12.55 3.70
CA TRP A 65 -15.03 13.55 4.72
C TRP A 65 -13.83 14.04 5.52
N ASN A 66 -13.74 15.35 5.79
CA ASN A 66 -12.72 15.97 6.65
C ASN A 66 -13.12 15.91 8.13
N ASP A 67 -12.11 15.88 9.02
CA ASP A 67 -12.25 16.13 10.47
C ASP A 67 -13.40 15.33 11.12
N ILE A 68 -13.62 14.08 10.70
CA ILE A 68 -14.77 13.28 11.17
C ILE A 68 -14.65 12.93 12.66
N ILE A 69 -13.42 12.72 13.15
CA ILE A 69 -13.10 12.46 14.56
C ILE A 69 -11.78 13.17 14.89
N GLY A 70 -11.86 14.33 15.53
CA GLY A 70 -10.67 15.17 15.77
C GLY A 70 -10.02 15.63 14.46
N ASP A 71 -8.72 15.38 14.28
CA ASP A 71 -7.95 15.72 13.07
C ASP A 71 -7.95 14.56 12.03
N ALA A 72 -8.86 13.60 12.13
CA ALA A 72 -8.88 12.42 11.25
C ALA A 72 -9.84 12.59 10.08
N ASP A 73 -9.34 12.33 8.89
CA ASP A 73 -10.09 12.35 7.63
C ASP A 73 -10.54 10.94 7.24
N LEU A 74 -11.75 10.83 6.71
CA LEU A 74 -12.29 9.56 6.20
C LEU A 74 -11.99 9.43 4.71
N TRP A 75 -11.37 8.32 4.34
CA TRP A 75 -11.00 7.99 2.98
C TRP A 75 -11.58 6.66 2.54
N GLY A 76 -11.97 6.58 1.26
CA GLY A 76 -12.15 5.32 0.57
C GLY A 76 -11.01 5.09 -0.41
N ALA A 77 -10.63 3.85 -0.64
CA ALA A 77 -9.65 3.52 -1.66
C ALA A 77 -10.03 2.21 -2.35
N TYR A 78 -9.56 2.06 -3.57
CA TYR A 78 -9.68 0.83 -4.32
C TYR A 78 -8.36 0.52 -5.00
N THR A 79 -7.85 -0.69 -4.76
CA THR A 79 -6.65 -1.21 -5.43
C THR A 79 -7.03 -2.41 -6.29
N ASN A 80 -6.51 -2.46 -7.50
CA ASN A 80 -6.59 -3.64 -8.36
C ASN A 80 -5.19 -4.10 -8.76
N ILE A 81 -4.90 -5.39 -8.62
CA ILE A 81 -3.67 -6.03 -9.05
C ILE A 81 -4.02 -7.19 -9.96
N SER A 82 -3.65 -7.09 -11.24
CA SER A 82 -3.93 -8.14 -12.22
C SER A 82 -2.64 -8.80 -12.71
N PHE A 83 -2.62 -10.12 -12.71
CA PHE A 83 -1.52 -10.97 -13.16
C PHE A 83 -1.84 -11.54 -14.55
N TRP A 84 -1.28 -10.91 -15.57
CA TRP A 84 -1.50 -11.28 -16.95
C TRP A 84 -0.42 -12.23 -17.46
N GLN A 85 -0.80 -13.37 -18.01
CA GLN A 85 0.09 -14.33 -18.65
C GLN A 85 0.26 -13.98 -20.13
N ALA A 86 0.83 -12.81 -20.43
CA ALA A 86 0.93 -12.22 -21.77
C ALA A 86 1.58 -13.16 -22.82
N TYR A 87 2.46 -14.06 -22.39
CA TYR A 87 3.20 -14.98 -23.27
C TYR A 87 2.62 -16.39 -23.28
N ASN A 88 1.47 -16.61 -22.62
CA ASN A 88 0.77 -17.91 -22.66
C ASN A 88 -0.20 -17.96 -23.84
N ASP A 89 0.28 -18.39 -25.00
CA ASP A 89 -0.48 -18.53 -26.23
C ASP A 89 -1.44 -19.74 -26.22
N THR A 90 -1.14 -20.76 -25.42
CA THR A 90 -1.97 -21.97 -25.29
C THR A 90 -3.40 -21.65 -24.84
N TYR A 91 -3.57 -20.65 -23.97
CA TYR A 91 -4.86 -20.24 -23.42
C TYR A 91 -5.27 -18.80 -23.80
N SER A 92 -4.78 -18.29 -24.93
CA SER A 92 -5.09 -16.92 -25.40
C SER A 92 -4.65 -15.83 -24.44
N SER A 93 -3.47 -15.96 -23.84
CA SER A 93 -2.89 -14.96 -22.91
C SER A 93 -3.85 -14.55 -21.77
N PRO A 94 -4.31 -15.48 -20.93
CA PRO A 94 -5.32 -15.22 -19.93
C PRO A 94 -4.76 -14.42 -18.75
N PHE A 95 -5.64 -13.74 -18.01
CA PHE A 95 -5.32 -13.30 -16.65
C PHE A 95 -5.31 -14.52 -15.72
N ARG A 96 -4.20 -14.71 -15.01
CA ARG A 96 -4.09 -15.75 -14.00
C ARG A 96 -4.94 -15.44 -12.77
N ASP A 97 -4.86 -14.20 -12.32
CA ASP A 97 -5.61 -13.68 -11.19
C ASP A 97 -5.81 -12.17 -11.32
N SER A 98 -6.84 -11.66 -10.69
CA SER A 98 -7.07 -10.21 -10.54
C SER A 98 -7.57 -9.97 -9.11
N ASN A 99 -6.78 -9.30 -8.32
CA ASN A 99 -7.07 -9.05 -6.91
C ASN A 99 -7.65 -7.65 -6.74
N HIS A 100 -8.80 -7.55 -6.12
CA HIS A 100 -9.56 -6.35 -5.85
C HIS A 100 -9.48 -6.04 -4.36
N GLU A 101 -9.06 -4.84 -3.98
CA GLU A 101 -8.96 -4.40 -2.59
C GLU A 101 -9.70 -3.07 -2.39
N PRO A 102 -11.03 -3.06 -2.22
CA PRO A 102 -11.73 -1.91 -1.66
C PRO A 102 -11.40 -1.76 -0.17
N GLU A 103 -11.15 -0.52 0.24
CA GLU A 103 -10.87 -0.19 1.63
C GLU A 103 -11.48 1.15 2.04
N ILE A 104 -11.80 1.27 3.32
CA ILE A 104 -12.21 2.51 3.96
C ILE A 104 -11.37 2.72 5.21
N PHE A 105 -10.86 3.93 5.41
CA PHE A 105 -9.96 4.19 6.52
C PHE A 105 -10.04 5.63 7.02
N LEU A 106 -9.74 5.80 8.30
CA LEU A 106 -9.42 7.07 8.92
C LEU A 106 -7.92 7.33 8.78
N ALA A 107 -7.57 8.54 8.38
CA ALA A 107 -6.20 8.97 8.22
C ALA A 107 -5.93 10.21 9.06
N PHE A 108 -4.78 10.26 9.73
CA PHE A 108 -4.38 11.39 10.54
C PHE A 108 -2.86 11.58 10.54
N GLN A 109 -2.43 12.83 10.64
CA GLN A 109 -1.02 13.18 10.70
C GLN A 109 -0.41 12.78 12.04
N GLY A 110 0.76 12.19 12.00
CA GLY A 110 1.56 11.92 13.18
C GLY A 110 2.36 13.15 13.61
N LYS A 111 2.48 13.35 14.95
CA LYS A 111 3.20 14.49 15.54
C LYS A 111 4.34 14.02 16.46
N ARG A 112 4.59 12.71 16.59
CA ARG A 112 5.55 12.16 17.56
C ARG A 112 6.89 11.82 16.91
N LYS A 113 7.97 12.07 17.65
CA LYS A 113 9.32 11.62 17.29
C LYS A 113 9.72 10.41 18.12
N PHE A 114 10.32 9.42 17.49
CA PHE A 114 10.82 8.22 18.14
C PHE A 114 12.14 7.79 17.51
N LEU A 115 13.21 7.66 18.28
CA LEU A 115 14.56 7.30 17.82
C LEU A 115 15.08 8.16 16.65
N GLY A 116 14.72 9.45 16.63
CA GLY A 116 15.09 10.36 15.55
C GLY A 116 14.23 10.29 14.29
N PHE A 117 13.25 9.40 14.27
CA PHE A 117 12.22 9.35 13.23
C PHE A 117 11.02 10.19 13.61
N GLN A 118 10.46 10.89 12.64
CA GLN A 118 9.17 11.56 12.75
C GLN A 118 8.07 10.63 12.32
N ASN A 119 7.08 10.35 13.19
CA ASN A 119 5.84 9.75 12.74
C ASN A 119 5.08 10.79 11.91
N THR A 120 4.81 10.50 10.66
CA THR A 120 4.23 11.45 9.69
C THR A 120 2.79 11.14 9.36
N TYR A 121 2.43 9.87 9.33
CA TYR A 121 1.12 9.45 8.87
C TYR A 121 0.64 8.17 9.57
N ASN A 122 -0.64 8.14 9.91
CA ASN A 122 -1.27 6.97 10.50
C ASN A 122 -2.62 6.74 9.86
N THR A 123 -2.97 5.47 9.66
CA THR A 123 -4.31 5.07 9.24
C THR A 123 -4.84 3.94 10.10
N PHE A 124 -6.15 3.94 10.29
CA PHE A 124 -6.91 2.82 10.81
C PHE A 124 -8.03 2.50 9.84
N GLY A 125 -8.06 1.27 9.32
CA GLY A 125 -9.00 0.94 8.25
C GLY A 125 -9.47 -0.49 8.23
N VAL A 126 -10.47 -0.70 7.39
CA VAL A 126 -11.00 -2.01 7.03
C VAL A 126 -10.80 -2.20 5.54
N VAL A 127 -10.33 -3.38 5.15
CA VAL A 127 -10.09 -3.76 3.76
C VAL A 127 -10.71 -5.11 3.49
N HIS A 128 -11.44 -5.19 2.39
CA HIS A 128 -11.82 -6.45 1.74
C HIS A 128 -10.85 -6.73 0.60
N GLN A 129 -10.39 -7.97 0.46
CA GLN A 129 -9.61 -8.39 -0.69
C GLN A 129 -10.20 -9.66 -1.27
N SER A 130 -10.45 -9.67 -2.58
CA SER A 130 -11.00 -10.81 -3.29
C SER A 130 -10.47 -10.89 -4.72
N ASN A 131 -10.52 -12.09 -5.30
CA ASN A 131 -10.14 -12.27 -6.70
C ASN A 131 -11.33 -12.31 -7.66
N GLY A 132 -12.56 -12.13 -7.17
CA GLY A 132 -13.77 -12.09 -8.00
C GLY A 132 -14.10 -13.41 -8.72
N GLN A 133 -13.40 -14.49 -8.39
CA GLN A 133 -13.66 -15.82 -9.01
C GLN A 133 -14.67 -16.62 -8.17
N GLY A 134 -15.30 -17.58 -8.80
CA GLY A 134 -16.28 -18.47 -8.16
C GLY A 134 -15.77 -19.89 -7.94
N GLY A 135 -16.51 -20.65 -7.13
CA GLY A 135 -16.25 -22.08 -6.86
C GLY A 135 -14.90 -22.31 -6.17
N SER A 136 -14.17 -23.34 -6.58
CA SER A 136 -12.89 -23.72 -5.97
C SER A 136 -11.75 -22.69 -6.20
N ARG A 137 -11.96 -21.72 -7.09
CA ARG A 137 -10.98 -20.67 -7.40
C ARG A 137 -11.26 -19.37 -6.65
N SER A 138 -12.38 -19.27 -5.95
CA SER A 138 -12.72 -18.11 -5.12
C SER A 138 -11.71 -17.93 -4.01
N ARG A 139 -11.25 -16.70 -3.84
CA ARG A 139 -10.38 -16.28 -2.73
C ARG A 139 -10.83 -14.93 -2.24
N SER A 140 -11.06 -14.82 -0.94
CA SER A 140 -11.37 -13.54 -0.30
C SER A 140 -10.99 -13.54 1.17
N TRP A 141 -10.78 -12.38 1.73
CA TRP A 141 -10.61 -12.17 3.17
C TRP A 141 -10.82 -10.72 3.55
N ASN A 142 -11.22 -10.53 4.80
CA ASN A 142 -11.48 -9.23 5.40
C ASN A 142 -10.47 -8.95 6.51
N ARG A 143 -9.95 -7.72 6.59
CA ARG A 143 -8.97 -7.32 7.61
C ARG A 143 -9.31 -5.96 8.17
N VAL A 144 -9.07 -5.81 9.47
CA VAL A 144 -8.88 -4.51 10.11
C VAL A 144 -7.37 -4.28 10.21
N TYR A 145 -6.90 -3.09 9.92
CA TYR A 145 -5.47 -2.79 9.96
C TYR A 145 -5.16 -1.44 10.60
N LEU A 146 -3.95 -1.34 11.13
CA LEU A 146 -3.27 -0.09 11.41
C LEU A 146 -2.13 0.08 10.42
N HIS A 147 -1.84 1.31 10.03
CA HIS A 147 -0.67 1.61 9.23
C HIS A 147 -0.04 2.89 9.76
N SER A 148 1.24 2.83 10.10
CA SER A 148 1.99 3.96 10.65
C SER A 148 3.28 4.14 9.89
N VAL A 149 3.54 5.39 9.45
CA VAL A 149 4.72 5.78 8.67
C VAL A 149 5.61 6.66 9.53
N PHE A 150 6.90 6.37 9.48
CA PHE A 150 7.96 7.10 10.17
C PHE A 150 9.03 7.49 9.16
N GLU A 151 9.48 8.74 9.20
CA GLU A 151 10.46 9.27 8.26
C GLU A 151 11.65 9.90 8.97
N ARG A 152 12.82 9.79 8.34
CA ARG A 152 14.05 10.49 8.75
C ARG A 152 14.90 10.82 7.52
N GLY A 153 14.90 12.07 7.12
CA GLY A 153 15.57 12.51 5.88
C GLY A 153 14.97 11.77 4.68
N ASN A 154 15.80 11.09 3.91
CA ASN A 154 15.40 10.34 2.71
C ASN A 154 14.94 8.91 3.00
N PHE A 155 14.82 8.52 4.26
CA PHE A 155 14.42 7.18 4.66
C PHE A 155 13.02 7.19 5.29
N ALA A 156 12.16 6.31 4.83
CA ALA A 156 10.86 6.05 5.41
C ALA A 156 10.74 4.58 5.82
N ILE A 157 10.04 4.32 6.92
CA ILE A 157 9.67 2.97 7.36
C ILE A 157 8.19 2.97 7.75
N ALA A 158 7.47 1.95 7.31
CA ALA A 158 6.07 1.78 7.61
C ALA A 158 5.80 0.42 8.24
N PHE A 159 4.86 0.40 9.18
CA PHE A 159 4.37 -0.80 9.88
C PHE A 159 2.88 -0.92 9.59
N LYS A 160 2.46 -2.05 9.04
CA LYS A 160 1.04 -2.34 8.73
C LYS A 160 0.62 -3.68 9.35
N PRO A 161 0.41 -3.76 10.67
CA PRO A 161 -0.23 -4.92 11.28
C PRO A 161 -1.70 -4.98 10.90
N TRP A 162 -2.23 -6.21 10.82
CA TRP A 162 -3.65 -6.47 10.58
C TRP A 162 -4.19 -7.62 11.42
N TYR A 163 -5.49 -7.57 11.62
CA TYR A 163 -6.27 -8.65 12.17
C TYR A 163 -7.26 -9.12 11.11
N ARG A 164 -7.21 -10.41 10.78
CA ARG A 164 -8.18 -11.04 9.90
C ARG A 164 -9.52 -11.16 10.60
N LEU A 165 -10.57 -10.65 9.99
CA LEU A 165 -11.92 -10.86 10.46
C LEU A 165 -12.32 -12.31 10.14
N PRO A 166 -12.74 -13.10 11.13
CA PRO A 166 -13.13 -14.48 10.90
C PRO A 166 -14.43 -14.55 10.09
N GLU A 167 -14.52 -15.55 9.26
CA GLU A 167 -15.69 -15.89 8.47
C GLU A 167 -16.16 -17.32 8.81
N ASP A 168 -17.45 -17.59 8.61
CA ASP A 168 -18.00 -18.93 8.83
C ASP A 168 -17.43 -19.94 7.83
N LYS A 169 -17.31 -21.18 8.25
CA LYS A 169 -16.86 -22.25 7.36
C LYS A 169 -17.89 -22.48 6.24
N LYS A 170 -17.40 -22.68 5.04
CA LYS A 170 -18.25 -23.12 3.93
C LYS A 170 -18.92 -24.44 4.22
N SER A 171 -20.19 -24.56 3.86
CA SER A 171 -20.94 -25.81 3.94
C SER A 171 -20.51 -26.82 2.87
N SER A 172 -20.02 -26.33 1.72
CA SER A 172 -19.49 -27.11 0.60
C SER A 172 -18.49 -26.28 -0.21
N THR A 173 -17.70 -26.92 -1.07
CA THR A 173 -16.74 -26.24 -1.95
C THR A 173 -17.39 -25.32 -2.99
N THR A 174 -18.69 -25.46 -3.22
CA THR A 174 -19.46 -24.65 -4.16
C THR A 174 -20.34 -23.62 -3.47
N ASP A 175 -20.34 -23.59 -2.14
CA ASP A 175 -21.07 -22.60 -1.37
C ASP A 175 -20.52 -21.20 -1.68
N PRO A 176 -21.33 -20.24 -2.14
CA PRO A 176 -20.88 -18.89 -2.40
C PRO A 176 -20.62 -18.08 -1.12
N SER A 177 -21.11 -18.56 0.02
CA SER A 177 -20.92 -17.93 1.33
C SER A 177 -19.85 -18.65 2.16
N GLY A 178 -19.25 -17.94 3.10
CA GLY A 178 -18.23 -18.46 4.04
C GLY A 178 -16.79 -18.36 3.52
N ASP A 179 -15.88 -18.86 4.35
CA ASP A 179 -14.44 -18.67 4.22
C ASP A 179 -13.85 -19.45 3.03
N ASP A 180 -13.33 -18.70 2.05
CA ASP A 180 -12.68 -19.25 0.85
C ASP A 180 -11.28 -19.81 1.10
N ASN A 181 -10.59 -19.29 2.13
CA ASN A 181 -9.19 -19.57 2.39
C ASN A 181 -8.87 -19.51 3.90
N PRO A 182 -9.36 -20.49 4.68
CA PRO A 182 -9.33 -20.48 6.15
C PRO A 182 -7.92 -20.48 6.76
N ASP A 183 -6.91 -20.76 5.97
CA ASP A 183 -5.52 -20.82 6.42
C ASP A 183 -4.62 -19.73 5.81
N ILE A 184 -5.21 -18.70 5.19
CA ILE A 184 -4.45 -17.62 4.52
C ILE A 184 -3.46 -16.92 5.45
N ASP A 185 -3.77 -16.79 6.74
CA ASP A 185 -2.90 -16.21 7.75
C ASP A 185 -1.63 -17.04 8.03
N ARG A 186 -1.63 -18.34 7.67
CA ARG A 186 -0.41 -19.17 7.73
C ARG A 186 0.64 -18.75 6.71
N PHE A 187 0.22 -18.11 5.62
CA PHE A 187 1.07 -17.70 4.50
C PHE A 187 1.29 -16.18 4.47
N MET A 188 0.21 -15.43 4.64
CA MET A 188 0.22 -13.97 4.60
C MET A 188 0.63 -13.32 5.95
N GLY A 189 0.54 -14.07 7.04
CA GLY A 189 0.86 -13.57 8.38
C GLY A 189 -0.10 -12.51 8.90
N TYR A 190 0.42 -11.66 9.79
CA TYR A 190 -0.38 -10.71 10.57
C TYR A 190 0.04 -9.24 10.36
N GLY A 191 0.88 -8.98 9.38
CA GLY A 191 1.34 -7.64 9.06
C GLY A 191 2.53 -7.63 8.11
N GLU A 192 2.88 -6.43 7.68
CA GLU A 192 4.05 -6.17 6.84
C GLU A 192 4.83 -4.96 7.36
N ILE A 193 6.12 -4.96 7.09
CA ILE A 193 7.02 -3.82 7.30
C ILE A 193 7.52 -3.42 5.92
N THR A 194 7.41 -2.14 5.60
CA THR A 194 7.97 -1.59 4.38
C THR A 194 9.00 -0.52 4.73
N ALA A 195 10.17 -0.59 4.14
CA ALA A 195 11.19 0.45 4.22
C ALA A 195 11.44 1.02 2.82
N ALA A 196 11.67 2.33 2.73
CA ALA A 196 12.00 2.98 1.48
C ALA A 196 13.13 4.01 1.68
N TYR A 197 14.01 4.10 0.69
CA TYR A 197 15.11 5.06 0.67
C TYR A 197 15.17 5.75 -0.67
N LYS A 198 15.16 7.08 -0.63
CA LYS A 198 15.29 7.94 -1.81
C LYS A 198 16.72 8.45 -1.94
N LEU A 199 17.34 8.15 -3.08
CA LEU A 199 18.65 8.64 -3.46
C LEU A 199 18.52 9.40 -4.77
N ASP A 200 18.54 10.72 -4.71
CA ASP A 200 18.22 11.60 -5.83
C ASP A 200 16.86 11.25 -6.45
N GLU A 201 16.85 10.81 -7.70
CA GLU A 201 15.63 10.38 -8.40
C GLU A 201 15.38 8.86 -8.32
N HIS A 202 16.28 8.11 -7.66
CA HIS A 202 16.12 6.68 -7.44
C HIS A 202 15.37 6.41 -6.13
N VAL A 203 14.45 5.45 -6.14
CA VAL A 203 13.80 4.97 -4.92
C VAL A 203 13.99 3.46 -4.81
N PHE A 204 14.51 3.05 -3.67
CA PHE A 204 14.64 1.64 -3.29
C PHE A 204 13.61 1.35 -2.21
N SER A 205 12.88 0.24 -2.33
CA SER A 205 12.01 -0.21 -1.25
C SER A 205 12.14 -1.69 -0.97
N LEU A 206 11.90 -2.04 0.29
CA LEU A 206 11.90 -3.39 0.82
C LEU A 206 10.59 -3.61 1.56
N MET A 207 9.81 -4.62 1.18
CA MET A 207 8.69 -5.14 1.95
C MET A 207 9.06 -6.49 2.57
N LEU A 208 8.76 -6.64 3.84
CA LEU A 208 8.91 -7.87 4.61
C LEU A 208 7.57 -8.26 5.21
N ARG A 209 7.18 -9.50 5.00
CA ARG A 209 5.99 -10.12 5.59
C ARG A 209 6.34 -11.48 6.16
N ASN A 210 5.80 -11.82 7.33
CA ASN A 210 6.07 -13.09 7.99
C ASN A 210 4.91 -13.51 8.88
N ASN A 211 4.62 -14.80 8.96
CA ASN A 211 3.58 -15.37 9.81
C ASN A 211 4.00 -15.54 11.29
N LEU A 212 5.25 -15.20 11.62
CA LEU A 212 5.83 -15.24 12.97
C LEU A 212 5.70 -16.60 13.70
N ARG A 213 5.55 -17.69 12.95
CA ARG A 213 5.42 -19.04 13.51
C ARG A 213 6.78 -19.69 13.68
N GLY A 214 7.03 -20.31 14.83
CA GLY A 214 8.27 -21.03 15.10
C GLY A 214 8.38 -22.33 14.28
N SER A 215 7.25 -22.99 14.01
CA SER A 215 7.12 -24.14 13.11
C SER A 215 6.26 -23.78 11.91
N GLY A 216 6.72 -24.10 10.70
CA GLY A 216 6.04 -23.72 9.46
C GLY A 216 6.11 -22.21 9.18
N ASN A 217 7.29 -21.61 9.47
CA ASN A 217 7.53 -20.20 9.17
C ASN A 217 7.40 -19.94 7.67
N LYS A 218 6.58 -18.95 7.32
CA LYS A 218 6.30 -18.51 5.95
C LYS A 218 6.21 -17.00 5.90
N GLY A 219 6.53 -16.45 4.75
CA GLY A 219 6.49 -15.01 4.55
C GLY A 219 6.86 -14.63 3.14
N ALA A 220 7.13 -13.36 2.91
CA ALA A 220 7.58 -12.83 1.64
C ALA A 220 8.57 -11.69 1.84
N VAL A 221 9.44 -11.54 0.85
CA VAL A 221 10.33 -10.40 0.67
C VAL A 221 10.07 -9.84 -0.71
N GLN A 222 9.88 -8.53 -0.80
CA GLN A 222 9.82 -7.81 -2.07
C GLN A 222 10.84 -6.69 -2.05
N LEU A 223 11.65 -6.60 -3.09
CA LEU A 223 12.59 -5.53 -3.34
C LEU A 223 12.16 -4.79 -4.60
N ASP A 224 12.09 -3.48 -4.51
CA ASP A 224 11.74 -2.64 -5.64
C ASP A 224 12.82 -1.58 -5.85
N TRP A 225 13.07 -1.26 -7.10
CA TRP A 225 13.90 -0.16 -7.51
C TRP A 225 13.22 0.62 -8.62
N THR A 226 12.99 1.92 -8.39
CA THR A 226 12.56 2.87 -9.42
C THR A 226 13.70 3.80 -9.78
N PHE A 227 13.81 4.15 -11.05
CA PHE A 227 14.86 5.00 -11.59
C PHE A 227 14.31 5.85 -12.75
N PRO A 228 14.88 7.06 -12.99
CA PRO A 228 14.39 7.92 -14.05
C PRO A 228 14.68 7.31 -15.42
N LEU A 229 13.69 7.31 -16.31
CA LEU A 229 13.84 7.02 -17.75
C LEU A 229 13.69 8.30 -18.59
N THR A 230 12.70 9.10 -18.24
CA THR A 230 12.42 10.41 -18.83
C THR A 230 11.95 11.37 -17.73
N GLN A 231 11.64 12.62 -18.08
CA GLN A 231 11.06 13.59 -17.13
C GLN A 231 9.71 13.16 -16.51
N HIS A 232 8.97 12.24 -17.17
CA HIS A 232 7.63 11.83 -16.77
C HIS A 232 7.45 10.32 -16.59
N LEU A 233 8.51 9.55 -16.87
CA LEU A 233 8.45 8.09 -16.83
C LEU A 233 9.63 7.54 -16.04
N LYS A 234 9.35 6.67 -15.08
CA LYS A 234 10.36 5.94 -14.32
C LYS A 234 10.41 4.47 -14.73
N GLY A 235 11.62 3.93 -14.79
CA GLY A 235 11.84 2.49 -14.88
C GLY A 235 11.59 1.83 -13.54
N TYR A 236 11.24 0.55 -13.58
CA TYR A 236 10.88 -0.23 -12.40
C TYR A 236 11.45 -1.64 -12.49
N VAL A 237 12.14 -2.05 -11.45
CA VAL A 237 12.60 -3.43 -11.24
C VAL A 237 12.01 -3.92 -9.94
N GLN A 238 11.41 -5.11 -9.96
CA GLN A 238 10.87 -5.78 -8.79
C GLN A 238 11.41 -7.18 -8.67
N TYR A 239 11.82 -7.54 -7.47
CA TYR A 239 12.09 -8.92 -7.06
C TYR A 239 11.11 -9.31 -5.97
N PHE A 240 10.44 -10.43 -6.12
CA PHE A 240 9.56 -11.01 -5.11
C PHE A 240 9.99 -12.44 -4.82
N ASN A 241 10.05 -12.78 -3.53
CA ASN A 241 10.28 -14.14 -3.08
C ASN A 241 9.41 -14.46 -1.86
N GLY A 242 8.65 -15.53 -1.94
CA GLY A 242 7.81 -16.00 -0.83
C GLY A 242 6.38 -16.30 -1.23
N TYR A 243 5.47 -16.14 -0.27
CA TYR A 243 4.06 -16.52 -0.36
C TYR A 243 3.16 -15.30 -0.53
N GLY A 244 1.97 -15.51 -1.13
CA GLY A 244 0.95 -14.47 -1.22
C GLY A 244 1.29 -13.33 -2.17
N GLU A 245 1.87 -13.63 -3.31
CA GLU A 245 2.03 -12.68 -4.40
C GLU A 245 0.66 -12.35 -5.03
N SER A 246 -0.15 -13.39 -5.29
CA SER A 246 -1.55 -13.28 -5.71
C SER A 246 -2.47 -14.02 -4.74
N LEU A 247 -3.77 -13.75 -4.78
CA LEU A 247 -4.72 -14.47 -3.93
C LEU A 247 -4.88 -15.92 -4.36
N ILE A 248 -4.92 -16.19 -5.66
CA ILE A 248 -5.11 -17.57 -6.15
C ILE A 248 -3.96 -18.49 -5.74
N ASP A 249 -2.76 -17.93 -5.62
CA ASP A 249 -1.52 -18.64 -5.27
C ASP A 249 -1.00 -18.23 -3.88
N TYR A 250 -1.88 -17.83 -2.94
CA TYR A 250 -1.45 -17.34 -1.62
C TYR A 250 -0.61 -18.37 -0.85
N ASP A 251 -0.84 -19.66 -1.08
CA ASP A 251 -0.20 -20.81 -0.44
C ASP A 251 1.00 -21.37 -1.25
N ALA A 252 1.27 -20.82 -2.43
CA ALA A 252 2.41 -21.17 -3.26
C ALA A 252 3.59 -20.19 -3.05
N SER A 253 4.80 -20.75 -2.91
CA SER A 253 6.02 -19.94 -2.88
C SER A 253 6.43 -19.57 -4.29
N VAL A 254 6.61 -18.28 -4.52
CA VAL A 254 6.99 -17.69 -5.81
C VAL A 254 8.39 -17.09 -5.69
N ASN A 255 9.16 -17.18 -6.76
CA ASN A 255 10.43 -16.46 -6.94
C ASN A 255 10.35 -15.78 -8.30
N ARG A 256 10.24 -14.45 -8.30
CA ARG A 256 9.99 -13.68 -9.51
C ARG A 256 10.84 -12.42 -9.55
N ILE A 257 11.37 -12.13 -10.72
CA ILE A 257 11.92 -10.83 -11.08
C ILE A 257 11.08 -10.23 -12.19
N GLY A 258 10.80 -8.95 -12.11
CA GLY A 258 10.05 -8.21 -13.12
C GLY A 258 10.73 -6.88 -13.45
N VAL A 259 10.61 -6.47 -14.70
CA VAL A 259 11.10 -5.17 -15.19
C VAL A 259 9.96 -4.47 -15.91
N GLY A 260 9.80 -3.18 -15.67
CA GLY A 260 8.70 -2.42 -16.25
C GLY A 260 8.82 -0.93 -16.06
N ILE A 261 7.71 -0.27 -16.03
CA ILE A 261 7.59 1.17 -15.82
C ILE A 261 6.67 1.46 -14.64
N VAL A 262 6.90 2.59 -14.00
CA VAL A 262 6.03 3.13 -12.96
C VAL A 262 5.55 4.52 -13.36
N LEU A 263 4.25 4.76 -13.16
CA LEU A 263 3.61 6.05 -13.44
C LEU A 263 3.54 6.93 -12.20
N THR A 264 3.41 6.31 -11.02
CA THR A 264 3.35 7.00 -9.73
C THR A 264 4.21 6.25 -8.73
N ASP A 265 5.21 6.92 -8.18
CA ASP A 265 6.15 6.32 -7.20
C ASP A 265 5.59 6.27 -5.77
N ALA A 266 6.30 5.56 -4.90
CA ALA A 266 5.97 5.46 -3.48
C ALA A 266 6.40 6.70 -2.67
N LEU A 267 7.46 7.42 -3.11
CA LEU A 267 8.03 8.60 -2.45
C LEU A 267 8.29 9.72 -3.46
#